data_00e9869968b6a0989dacb1609325a8a5
#
_entry.id   00e9869968b6a0989dacb1609325a8a5
#
_cell.length_a   1.000
_cell.length_b   1.000
_cell.length_c   1.000
_cell.angle_alpha   90.00
_cell.angle_beta   90.00
_cell.angle_gamma   90.00
#
_symmetry.space_group_name_H-M   'P 1'
#
loop_
_entity.id
_entity.type
_entity.pdbx_description
1 polymer ?
#
loop_
_entity_poly.entity_id
_entity_poly.type
_entity_poly.pdbx_seq_one_letter_code
_entity_poly.pdbx_strand_id
1 'polypeptide(L)'
;MTGPGWQSLTSIRRGWVAAAFGVCAGYSGAVALLTTNDLHRLWGTTAAVGYLIAAVATLTWRSRGLDLALVSGLCGALLVPLGWLAAQGKQQPEVSVIVRSAQLLVHHGTPYQSTAALAAAHHPYAYDPYLPVMTLFGLPRALAGSHVITDPRIWFGVAFVLAFGLALAVAGAQDWIRWTVFLTASPVIAFELAVGGTDVPVLALMCLGLALLWGMSRRASRPVLAGLVLGVDASMKATAWPALVIAVVLLAVRDGRRAATQFTATAAAACAVLVGPVAAIWPGALAVNTISFPLGLTRAASPAASPLPGHLLAQTGHTGHLIAVGLLALAGVGILAWLVVAPPRDVPAATWRLIVGLTLMFTLAPATRFGYFIYPGGLLAWLLVARAGRPAGRAEPVQPAAAVDGGDARSGAVRRVVRAGERAGVAADVRARVDAAVGLADVIGGLRRRGRTGRR
;
A
#
# COMPACT_ATOMS: atom_id res chain seq x y z
N MET A 1 -43.09 -4.38 15.79
CA MET A 1 -43.57 -4.38 14.40
C MET A 1 -42.53 -3.69 13.53
N THR A 2 -41.71 -4.45 12.84
CA THR A 2 -40.70 -3.93 11.90
C THR A 2 -41.37 -3.84 10.53
N GLY A 3 -41.58 -2.60 10.03
CA GLY A 3 -42.23 -2.39 8.74
C GLY A 3 -41.44 -2.98 7.56
N PRO A 4 -42.10 -3.32 6.44
CA PRO A 4 -41.51 -4.00 5.29
C PRO A 4 -40.33 -3.25 4.61
N GLY A 5 -40.21 -1.93 4.81
CA GLY A 5 -39.11 -1.13 4.23
C GLY A 5 -37.74 -1.36 4.84
N TRP A 6 -37.66 -1.92 6.06
CA TRP A 6 -36.40 -2.15 6.77
C TRP A 6 -35.71 -3.46 6.39
N GLN A 7 -36.52 -4.46 5.99
CA GLN A 7 -35.99 -5.74 5.51
C GLN A 7 -35.37 -5.62 4.11
N SER A 8 -35.87 -4.71 3.29
CA SER A 8 -35.35 -4.48 1.93
C SER A 8 -33.94 -3.86 1.92
N LEU A 9 -33.68 -2.88 2.78
CA LEU A 9 -32.36 -2.22 2.85
C LEU A 9 -31.24 -3.13 3.38
N THR A 10 -31.54 -4.00 4.35
CA THR A 10 -30.58 -4.97 4.86
C THR A 10 -30.30 -6.10 3.87
N SER A 11 -31.27 -6.50 3.07
CA SER A 11 -31.10 -7.50 2.01
C SER A 11 -30.28 -6.94 0.83
N ILE A 12 -30.54 -5.69 0.42
CA ILE A 12 -29.77 -5.01 -0.62
C ILE A 12 -28.28 -4.90 -0.21
N ARG A 13 -27.98 -4.52 1.03
CA ARG A 13 -26.59 -4.43 1.51
C ARG A 13 -25.87 -5.78 1.52
N ARG A 14 -26.55 -6.87 1.89
CA ARG A 14 -26.01 -8.24 1.84
C ARG A 14 -25.77 -8.67 0.41
N GLY A 15 -26.68 -8.35 -0.51
CA GLY A 15 -26.50 -8.61 -1.92
C GLY A 15 -25.23 -8.00 -2.47
N TRP A 16 -24.91 -6.75 -2.11
CA TRP A 16 -23.65 -6.10 -2.53
C TRP A 16 -22.40 -6.76 -1.94
N VAL A 17 -22.40 -7.15 -0.67
CA VAL A 17 -21.28 -7.86 -0.05
C VAL A 17 -21.10 -9.24 -0.69
N ALA A 18 -22.19 -9.98 -0.92
CA ALA A 18 -22.13 -11.26 -1.62
C ALA A 18 -21.63 -11.10 -3.07
N ALA A 19 -22.09 -10.05 -3.77
CA ALA A 19 -21.59 -9.73 -5.12
C ALA A 19 -20.09 -9.40 -5.12
N ALA A 20 -19.58 -8.67 -4.12
CA ALA A 20 -18.16 -8.40 -3.98
C ALA A 20 -17.35 -9.70 -3.80
N PHE A 21 -17.81 -10.62 -2.93
CA PHE A 21 -17.18 -11.96 -2.83
C PHE A 21 -17.32 -12.77 -4.11
N GLY A 22 -18.44 -12.65 -4.82
CA GLY A 22 -18.62 -13.25 -6.15
C GLY A 22 -17.62 -12.75 -7.18
N VAL A 23 -17.35 -11.44 -7.22
CA VAL A 23 -16.31 -10.84 -8.06
C VAL A 23 -14.93 -11.35 -7.66
N CYS A 24 -14.62 -11.44 -6.35
CA CYS A 24 -13.37 -12.01 -5.87
C CYS A 24 -13.22 -13.48 -6.30
N ALA A 25 -14.31 -14.27 -6.22
CA ALA A 25 -14.33 -15.66 -6.66
C ALA A 25 -14.10 -15.78 -8.18
N GLY A 26 -14.78 -14.94 -8.97
CA GLY A 26 -14.60 -14.89 -10.41
C GLY A 26 -13.17 -14.53 -10.83
N TYR A 27 -12.58 -13.51 -10.19
CA TYR A 27 -11.17 -13.14 -10.39
C TYR A 27 -10.23 -14.29 -10.06
N SER A 28 -10.40 -14.92 -8.87
CA SER A 28 -9.53 -16.01 -8.44
C SER A 28 -9.69 -17.25 -9.34
N GLY A 29 -10.92 -17.55 -9.77
CA GLY A 29 -11.20 -18.60 -10.75
C GLY A 29 -10.54 -18.33 -12.10
N ALA A 30 -10.59 -17.09 -12.58
CA ALA A 30 -9.91 -16.69 -13.80
C ALA A 30 -8.38 -16.86 -13.67
N VAL A 31 -7.79 -16.46 -12.53
CA VAL A 31 -6.37 -16.72 -12.26
C VAL A 31 -6.07 -18.21 -12.31
N ALA A 32 -6.90 -19.07 -11.69
CA ALA A 32 -6.70 -20.52 -11.70
C ALA A 32 -6.75 -21.13 -13.09
N LEU A 33 -7.62 -20.62 -13.96
CA LEU A 33 -7.86 -21.17 -15.30
C LEU A 33 -6.87 -20.64 -16.35
N LEU A 34 -6.46 -19.37 -16.23
CA LEU A 34 -5.69 -18.70 -17.27
C LEU A 34 -4.17 -18.72 -17.02
N THR A 35 -3.73 -18.97 -15.77
CA THR A 35 -2.30 -18.98 -15.46
C THR A 35 -1.64 -20.31 -15.78
N THR A 36 -0.40 -20.24 -16.24
CA THR A 36 0.49 -21.40 -16.38
C THR A 36 1.33 -21.66 -15.13
N ASN A 37 1.32 -20.73 -14.17
CA ASN A 37 2.11 -20.82 -12.94
C ASN A 37 1.34 -21.62 -11.88
N ASP A 38 1.92 -22.73 -11.40
CA ASP A 38 1.28 -23.62 -10.43
C ASP A 38 1.00 -22.97 -9.08
N LEU A 39 1.84 -22.01 -8.64
CA LEU A 39 1.60 -21.24 -7.40
C LEU A 39 0.32 -20.41 -7.52
N HIS A 40 0.17 -19.73 -8.65
CA HIS A 40 -1.00 -18.90 -8.93
C HIS A 40 -2.25 -19.75 -9.14
N ARG A 41 -2.13 -20.90 -9.79
CA ARG A 41 -3.23 -21.85 -10.02
C ARG A 41 -3.75 -22.40 -8.69
N LEU A 42 -2.86 -22.84 -7.78
CA LEU A 42 -3.25 -23.32 -6.46
C LEU A 42 -3.97 -22.23 -5.68
N TRP A 43 -3.37 -21.03 -5.63
CA TRP A 43 -3.99 -19.89 -4.96
C TRP A 43 -5.38 -19.58 -5.54
N GLY A 44 -5.48 -19.47 -6.86
CA GLY A 44 -6.73 -19.16 -7.55
C GLY A 44 -7.84 -20.16 -7.23
N THR A 45 -7.52 -21.46 -7.20
CA THR A 45 -8.48 -22.51 -6.91
C THR A 45 -8.99 -22.44 -5.48
N THR A 46 -8.08 -22.35 -4.50
CA THR A 46 -8.45 -22.31 -3.06
C THR A 46 -9.20 -21.02 -2.71
N ALA A 47 -8.74 -19.89 -3.27
CA ALA A 47 -9.36 -18.58 -3.07
C ALA A 47 -10.77 -18.51 -3.69
N ALA A 48 -10.97 -19.04 -4.91
CA ALA A 48 -12.27 -19.09 -5.55
C ALA A 48 -13.30 -19.86 -4.70
N VAL A 49 -12.91 -21.01 -4.18
CA VAL A 49 -13.76 -21.80 -3.28
C VAL A 49 -14.07 -21.03 -1.99
N GLY A 50 -13.06 -20.44 -1.35
CA GLY A 50 -13.24 -19.66 -0.13
C GLY A 50 -14.18 -18.46 -0.31
N TYR A 51 -14.03 -17.73 -1.42
CA TYR A 51 -14.90 -16.59 -1.73
C TYR A 51 -16.31 -17.00 -2.14
N LEU A 52 -16.50 -18.13 -2.82
CA LEU A 52 -17.84 -18.69 -3.10
C LEU A 52 -18.56 -19.05 -1.79
N ILE A 53 -17.87 -19.73 -0.86
CA ILE A 53 -18.41 -20.02 0.47
C ILE A 53 -18.74 -18.71 1.20
N ALA A 54 -17.89 -17.67 1.10
CA ALA A 54 -18.13 -16.36 1.69
C ALA A 54 -19.38 -15.68 1.11
N ALA A 55 -19.57 -15.75 -0.20
CA ALA A 55 -20.75 -15.19 -0.87
C ALA A 55 -22.03 -15.90 -0.41
N VAL A 56 -22.04 -17.23 -0.39
CA VAL A 56 -23.16 -18.04 0.08
C VAL A 56 -23.46 -17.77 1.56
N ALA A 57 -22.43 -17.76 2.42
CA ALA A 57 -22.57 -17.48 3.85
C ALA A 57 -23.22 -16.11 4.10
N THR A 58 -22.84 -15.08 3.33
CA THR A 58 -23.43 -13.74 3.44
C THR A 58 -24.91 -13.72 3.11
N LEU A 59 -25.37 -14.54 2.17
CA LEU A 59 -26.78 -14.60 1.75
C LEU A 59 -27.62 -15.44 2.68
N THR A 60 -27.09 -16.56 3.17
CA THR A 60 -27.86 -17.58 3.91
C THR A 60 -27.97 -17.29 5.41
N TRP A 61 -26.89 -16.88 6.08
CA TRP A 61 -26.90 -16.68 7.54
C TRP A 61 -27.07 -15.22 7.93
N ARG A 62 -28.24 -14.91 8.54
CA ARG A 62 -28.58 -13.51 8.89
C ARG A 62 -27.73 -12.89 10.00
N SER A 63 -27.31 -13.64 11.01
CA SER A 63 -26.58 -13.12 12.18
C SER A 63 -25.07 -13.31 12.09
N ARG A 64 -24.60 -14.45 11.57
CA ARG A 64 -23.19 -14.84 11.51
C ARG A 64 -22.60 -14.84 10.10
N GLY A 65 -23.41 -14.51 9.09
CA GLY A 65 -23.00 -14.61 7.67
C GLY A 65 -21.76 -13.81 7.33
N LEU A 66 -21.62 -12.59 7.87
CA LEU A 66 -20.44 -11.77 7.62
C LEU A 66 -19.17 -12.35 8.28
N ASP A 67 -19.26 -12.80 9.54
CA ASP A 67 -18.10 -13.37 10.23
C ASP A 67 -17.65 -14.67 9.55
N LEU A 68 -18.60 -15.52 9.14
CA LEU A 68 -18.31 -16.74 8.36
C LEU A 68 -17.70 -16.41 7.00
N ALA A 69 -18.19 -15.37 6.33
CA ALA A 69 -17.65 -14.92 5.05
C ALA A 69 -16.20 -14.41 5.20
N LEU A 70 -15.91 -13.65 6.25
CA LEU A 70 -14.55 -13.19 6.53
C LEU A 70 -13.60 -14.35 6.81
N VAL A 71 -14.04 -15.32 7.64
CA VAL A 71 -13.24 -16.50 7.96
C VAL A 71 -13.01 -17.36 6.71
N SER A 72 -14.06 -17.68 5.94
CA SER A 72 -13.91 -18.50 4.73
C SER A 72 -13.08 -17.82 3.65
N GLY A 73 -13.24 -16.50 3.47
CA GLY A 73 -12.42 -15.73 2.56
C GLY A 73 -10.94 -15.72 2.98
N LEU A 74 -10.66 -15.48 4.26
CA LEU A 74 -9.29 -15.49 4.79
C LEU A 74 -8.65 -16.89 4.70
N CYS A 75 -9.40 -17.93 5.08
CA CYS A 75 -8.91 -19.30 4.98
C CYS A 75 -8.61 -19.68 3.53
N GLY A 76 -9.57 -19.50 2.62
CA GLY A 76 -9.43 -19.92 1.22
C GLY A 76 -8.41 -19.09 0.44
N ALA A 77 -8.36 -17.79 0.67
CA ALA A 77 -7.46 -16.92 -0.08
C ALA A 77 -6.05 -16.77 0.52
N LEU A 78 -5.88 -17.01 1.84
CA LEU A 78 -4.58 -16.81 2.47
C LEU A 78 -4.09 -18.03 3.25
N LEU A 79 -4.82 -18.48 4.29
CA LEU A 79 -4.26 -19.44 5.24
C LEU A 79 -3.99 -20.81 4.61
N VAL A 80 -4.95 -21.32 3.82
CA VAL A 80 -4.80 -22.62 3.15
C VAL A 80 -3.71 -22.59 2.07
N PRO A 81 -3.72 -21.67 1.08
CA PRO A 81 -2.69 -21.68 0.05
C PRO A 81 -1.30 -21.34 0.62
N LEU A 82 -1.18 -20.39 1.55
CA LEU A 82 0.11 -20.07 2.18
C LEU A 82 0.67 -21.26 2.97
N GLY A 83 -0.15 -21.88 3.82
CA GLY A 83 0.27 -23.02 4.62
C GLY A 83 0.68 -24.21 3.75
N TRP A 84 -0.08 -24.50 2.70
CA TRP A 84 0.22 -25.56 1.74
C TRP A 84 1.52 -25.31 0.98
N LEU A 85 1.69 -24.09 0.42
CA LEU A 85 2.89 -23.72 -0.34
C LEU A 85 4.13 -23.67 0.56
N ALA A 86 4.00 -23.16 1.78
CA ALA A 86 5.09 -23.13 2.76
C ALA A 86 5.53 -24.54 3.19
N ALA A 87 4.58 -25.46 3.38
CA ALA A 87 4.87 -26.86 3.72
C ALA A 87 5.59 -27.59 2.59
N GLN A 88 5.33 -27.22 1.33
CA GLN A 88 6.02 -27.79 0.16
C GLN A 88 7.32 -27.05 -0.22
N GLY A 89 7.69 -25.98 0.48
CA GLY A 89 8.83 -25.13 0.14
C GLY A 89 8.66 -24.40 -1.20
N LYS A 90 7.43 -24.27 -1.71
CA LYS A 90 7.11 -23.59 -2.97
C LYS A 90 6.80 -22.11 -2.73
N GLN A 91 7.50 -21.25 -3.43
CA GLN A 91 7.41 -19.78 -3.26
C GLN A 91 7.88 -19.07 -4.52
N GLN A 92 7.53 -17.80 -4.64
CA GLN A 92 8.12 -16.97 -5.69
C GLN A 92 9.62 -16.73 -5.42
N PRO A 93 10.44 -16.53 -6.47
CA PRO A 93 11.89 -16.37 -6.34
C PRO A 93 12.31 -15.23 -5.41
N GLU A 94 11.52 -14.19 -5.27
CA GLU A 94 11.75 -13.04 -4.38
C GLU A 94 11.88 -13.46 -2.92
N VAL A 95 11.11 -14.44 -2.47
CA VAL A 95 11.22 -15.00 -1.11
C VAL A 95 12.57 -15.70 -0.92
N SER A 96 13.03 -16.41 -1.95
CA SER A 96 14.35 -17.07 -1.93
C SER A 96 15.49 -16.05 -1.88
N VAL A 97 15.34 -14.90 -2.54
CA VAL A 97 16.29 -13.77 -2.45
C VAL A 97 16.41 -13.32 -0.99
N ILE A 98 15.28 -13.10 -0.31
CA ILE A 98 15.28 -12.64 1.10
C ILE A 98 15.91 -13.68 2.04
N VAL A 99 15.60 -14.97 1.85
CA VAL A 99 16.23 -16.04 2.65
C VAL A 99 17.74 -16.06 2.46
N ARG A 100 18.20 -15.99 1.19
CA ARG A 100 19.63 -15.94 0.88
C ARG A 100 20.30 -14.71 1.48
N SER A 101 19.66 -13.53 1.39
CA SER A 101 20.19 -12.30 1.96
C SER A 101 20.31 -12.38 3.48
N ALA A 102 19.37 -13.04 4.15
CA ALA A 102 19.46 -13.31 5.58
C ALA A 102 20.61 -14.27 5.93
N GLN A 103 20.81 -15.31 5.14
CA GLN A 103 21.96 -16.22 5.29
C GLN A 103 23.28 -15.49 5.10
N LEU A 104 23.40 -14.66 4.05
CA LEU A 104 24.56 -13.83 3.82
C LEU A 104 24.82 -12.87 4.98
N LEU A 105 23.78 -12.24 5.52
CA LEU A 105 23.89 -11.33 6.67
C LEU A 105 24.43 -12.06 7.90
N VAL A 106 23.93 -13.27 8.20
CA VAL A 106 24.35 -14.07 9.35
C VAL A 106 25.80 -14.56 9.20
N HIS A 107 26.20 -14.98 7.99
CA HIS A 107 27.51 -15.60 7.79
C HIS A 107 28.60 -14.60 7.36
N HIS A 108 28.24 -13.50 6.70
CA HIS A 108 29.20 -12.57 6.10
C HIS A 108 29.01 -11.11 6.54
N GLY A 109 28.03 -10.82 7.41
CA GLY A 109 27.75 -9.46 7.89
C GLY A 109 27.17 -8.51 6.84
N THR A 110 26.78 -9.01 5.66
CA THR A 110 26.15 -8.24 4.60
C THR A 110 25.01 -9.02 3.96
N PRO A 111 23.86 -8.39 3.60
CA PRO A 111 22.78 -9.08 2.93
C PRO A 111 23.05 -9.31 1.42
N TYR A 112 24.11 -8.72 0.86
CA TYR A 112 24.37 -8.70 -0.57
C TYR A 112 25.51 -9.63 -0.98
N GLN A 113 25.37 -10.22 -2.17
CA GLN A 113 26.49 -10.89 -2.85
C GLN A 113 27.56 -9.88 -3.25
N SER A 114 28.79 -10.31 -3.32
CA SER A 114 29.89 -9.45 -3.80
C SER A 114 29.69 -9.05 -5.27
N THR A 115 30.24 -7.91 -5.64
CA THR A 115 30.21 -7.42 -7.04
C THR A 115 30.83 -8.42 -8.03
N ALA A 116 31.85 -9.15 -7.59
CA ALA A 116 32.49 -10.21 -8.41
C ALA A 116 31.54 -11.41 -8.62
N ALA A 117 30.84 -11.85 -7.57
CA ALA A 117 29.85 -12.92 -7.69
C ALA A 117 28.67 -12.51 -8.58
N LEU A 118 28.21 -11.26 -8.47
CA LEU A 118 27.14 -10.73 -9.34
C LEU A 118 27.56 -10.58 -10.79
N ALA A 119 28.83 -10.21 -11.05
CA ALA A 119 29.38 -10.13 -12.40
C ALA A 119 29.46 -11.51 -13.08
N ALA A 120 29.67 -12.58 -12.31
CA ALA A 120 29.67 -13.95 -12.77
C ALA A 120 28.25 -14.55 -12.89
N ALA A 121 27.26 -13.96 -12.24
CA ALA A 121 25.89 -14.45 -12.25
C ALA A 121 25.14 -13.97 -13.51
N HIS A 122 24.48 -14.90 -14.20
CA HIS A 122 23.74 -14.61 -15.43
C HIS A 122 22.21 -14.58 -15.23
N HIS A 123 21.74 -14.66 -13.99
CA HIS A 123 20.30 -14.68 -13.70
C HIS A 123 19.88 -13.53 -12.75
N PRO A 124 18.69 -12.96 -12.96
CA PRO A 124 18.26 -11.76 -12.23
C PRO A 124 18.07 -11.97 -10.71
N TYR A 125 17.75 -13.18 -10.29
CA TYR A 125 17.54 -13.49 -8.88
C TYR A 125 18.86 -13.64 -8.08
N ALA A 126 20.03 -13.47 -8.71
CA ALA A 126 21.28 -13.27 -8.00
C ALA A 126 21.31 -11.91 -7.28
N TYR A 127 20.67 -10.93 -7.86
CA TYR A 127 20.56 -9.57 -7.29
C TYR A 127 19.50 -9.51 -6.20
N ASP A 128 19.74 -8.62 -5.21
CA ASP A 128 18.80 -8.31 -4.15
C ASP A 128 18.41 -6.81 -4.23
N PRO A 129 17.26 -6.46 -4.85
CA PRO A 129 16.83 -5.06 -5.00
C PRO A 129 16.28 -4.44 -3.72
N TYR A 130 16.27 -5.18 -2.62
CA TYR A 130 15.75 -4.71 -1.34
C TYR A 130 16.82 -4.03 -0.51
N LEU A 131 16.40 -3.13 0.38
CA LEU A 131 17.27 -2.50 1.37
C LEU A 131 17.40 -3.41 2.62
N PRO A 132 18.43 -3.21 3.45
CA PRO A 132 18.82 -4.18 4.49
C PRO A 132 17.72 -4.63 5.45
N VAL A 133 16.74 -3.78 5.77
CA VAL A 133 15.64 -4.12 6.70
C VAL A 133 14.76 -5.26 6.17
N MET A 134 14.57 -5.36 4.87
CA MET A 134 13.79 -6.45 4.27
C MET A 134 14.39 -7.82 4.57
N THR A 135 15.70 -7.91 4.70
CA THR A 135 16.44 -9.13 5.03
C THR A 135 16.02 -9.75 6.37
N LEU A 136 15.53 -8.92 7.32
CA LEU A 136 15.12 -9.38 8.65
C LEU A 136 13.99 -10.42 8.57
N PHE A 137 13.14 -10.37 7.56
CA PHE A 137 12.08 -11.36 7.36
C PHE A 137 12.59 -12.76 6.98
N GLY A 138 13.82 -12.85 6.46
CA GLY A 138 14.48 -14.11 6.16
C GLY A 138 15.23 -14.71 7.37
N LEU A 139 15.51 -13.94 8.42
CA LEU A 139 16.27 -14.38 9.57
C LEU A 139 15.67 -15.61 10.29
N PRO A 140 14.35 -15.73 10.51
CA PRO A 140 13.81 -16.94 11.13
C PRO A 140 14.21 -18.21 10.39
N ARG A 141 14.20 -18.19 9.06
CA ARG A 141 14.61 -19.35 8.24
C ARG A 141 16.13 -19.53 8.22
N ALA A 142 16.89 -18.46 8.19
CA ALA A 142 18.36 -18.53 8.22
C ALA A 142 18.90 -19.09 9.54
N LEU A 143 18.24 -18.80 10.67
CA LEU A 143 18.68 -19.20 12.02
C LEU A 143 18.10 -20.54 12.47
N ALA A 144 16.82 -20.81 12.16
CA ALA A 144 16.10 -21.99 12.68
C ALA A 144 15.81 -23.06 11.61
N GLY A 145 16.31 -22.88 10.38
CA GLY A 145 16.10 -23.85 9.32
C GLY A 145 14.75 -23.76 8.62
N SER A 146 14.48 -24.69 7.69
CA SER A 146 13.34 -24.64 6.79
C SER A 146 12.12 -25.34 7.41
N HIS A 147 11.31 -24.56 8.14
CA HIS A 147 10.01 -24.97 8.69
C HIS A 147 8.90 -24.03 8.17
N VAL A 148 7.65 -24.45 8.27
CA VAL A 148 6.49 -23.62 7.86
C VAL A 148 6.52 -22.28 8.60
N ILE A 149 6.71 -22.30 9.93
CA ILE A 149 6.71 -21.08 10.76
C ILE A 149 7.88 -20.13 10.45
N THR A 150 8.97 -20.62 9.86
CA THR A 150 10.12 -19.80 9.48
C THR A 150 10.00 -19.24 8.06
N ASP A 151 8.92 -19.52 7.35
CA ASP A 151 8.68 -18.97 6.02
C ASP A 151 8.51 -17.44 6.07
N PRO A 152 9.29 -16.67 5.30
CA PRO A 152 9.23 -15.21 5.32
C PRO A 152 7.82 -14.64 5.08
N ARG A 153 6.97 -15.32 4.30
CA ARG A 153 5.61 -14.88 3.98
C ARG A 153 4.72 -14.82 5.22
N ILE A 154 4.92 -15.70 6.19
CA ILE A 154 4.21 -15.66 7.47
C ILE A 154 4.56 -14.37 8.20
N TRP A 155 5.84 -14.01 8.25
CA TRP A 155 6.32 -12.80 8.92
C TRP A 155 5.93 -11.52 8.17
N PHE A 156 5.87 -11.55 6.83
CA PHE A 156 5.24 -10.48 6.04
C PHE A 156 3.77 -10.29 6.41
N GLY A 157 3.03 -11.39 6.53
CA GLY A 157 1.62 -11.37 6.94
C GLY A 157 1.43 -10.84 8.36
N VAL A 158 2.24 -11.28 9.32
CA VAL A 158 2.22 -10.77 10.70
C VAL A 158 2.51 -9.27 10.74
N ALA A 159 3.58 -8.84 10.07
CA ALA A 159 3.94 -7.41 10.00
C ALA A 159 2.82 -6.58 9.36
N PHE A 160 2.21 -7.10 8.28
CA PHE A 160 1.08 -6.45 7.63
C PHE A 160 -0.12 -6.30 8.56
N VAL A 161 -0.60 -7.39 9.15
CA VAL A 161 -1.80 -7.39 10.00
C VAL A 161 -1.61 -6.45 11.19
N LEU A 162 -0.42 -6.48 11.82
CA LEU A 162 -0.12 -5.61 12.96
C LEU A 162 -0.02 -4.14 12.55
N ALA A 163 0.79 -3.82 11.53
CA ALA A 163 1.01 -2.43 11.13
C ALA A 163 -0.22 -1.82 10.45
N PHE A 164 -0.91 -2.56 9.57
CA PHE A 164 -2.10 -2.10 8.88
C PHE A 164 -3.30 -1.99 9.82
N GLY A 165 -3.48 -2.96 10.71
CA GLY A 165 -4.50 -2.91 11.77
C GLY A 165 -4.29 -1.71 12.69
N LEU A 166 -3.03 -1.47 13.13
CA LEU A 166 -2.67 -0.30 13.91
C LEU A 166 -2.90 1.00 13.13
N ALA A 167 -2.60 1.02 11.82
CA ALA A 167 -2.87 2.18 10.96
C ALA A 167 -4.36 2.52 10.90
N LEU A 168 -5.25 1.52 10.80
CA LEU A 168 -6.70 1.73 10.85
C LEU A 168 -7.17 2.19 12.23
N ALA A 169 -6.66 1.58 13.31
CA ALA A 169 -6.99 1.95 14.67
C ALA A 169 -6.57 3.41 14.99
N VAL A 170 -5.33 3.79 14.65
CA VAL A 170 -4.79 5.16 14.83
C VAL A 170 -5.56 6.18 13.98
N ALA A 171 -5.95 5.82 12.76
CA ALA A 171 -6.80 6.66 11.92
C ALA A 171 -8.24 6.80 12.44
N GLY A 172 -8.64 6.04 13.48
CA GLY A 172 -9.95 6.10 14.08
C GLY A 172 -11.02 5.32 13.32
N ALA A 173 -10.62 4.34 12.51
CA ALA A 173 -11.55 3.48 11.80
C ALA A 173 -12.36 2.64 12.80
N GLN A 174 -13.67 2.69 12.64
CA GLN A 174 -14.55 1.83 13.43
C GLN A 174 -14.46 0.40 12.90
N ASP A 175 -14.55 -0.62 13.80
CA ASP A 175 -14.38 -2.06 13.47
C ASP A 175 -13.05 -2.35 12.74
N TRP A 176 -11.98 -1.63 13.11
CA TRP A 176 -10.67 -1.74 12.48
C TRP A 176 -10.19 -3.18 12.38
N ILE A 177 -10.51 -4.06 13.34
CA ILE A 177 -10.17 -5.49 13.31
C ILE A 177 -10.85 -6.18 12.11
N ARG A 178 -12.18 -5.99 11.95
CA ARG A 178 -12.92 -6.60 10.83
C ARG A 178 -12.44 -6.07 9.49
N TRP A 179 -12.15 -4.78 9.40
CA TRP A 179 -11.57 -4.19 8.20
C TRP A 179 -10.18 -4.73 7.89
N THR A 180 -9.34 -4.94 8.90
CA THR A 180 -8.03 -5.55 8.72
C THR A 180 -8.18 -6.96 8.15
N VAL A 181 -9.06 -7.80 8.72
CA VAL A 181 -9.32 -9.15 8.22
C VAL A 181 -9.88 -9.12 6.79
N PHE A 182 -10.85 -8.25 6.51
CA PHE A 182 -11.47 -8.12 5.18
C PHE A 182 -10.44 -7.73 4.11
N LEU A 183 -9.62 -6.73 4.39
CA LEU A 183 -8.60 -6.27 3.45
C LEU A 183 -7.45 -7.27 3.30
N THR A 184 -7.06 -7.94 4.38
CA THR A 184 -6.09 -9.05 4.31
C THR A 184 -6.61 -10.20 3.46
N ALA A 185 -7.90 -10.51 3.58
CA ALA A 185 -8.56 -11.54 2.77
C ALA A 185 -8.89 -11.08 1.34
N SER A 186 -8.64 -9.82 0.97
CA SER A 186 -8.88 -9.34 -0.40
C SER A 186 -7.90 -10.00 -1.39
N PRO A 187 -8.30 -10.24 -2.64
CA PRO A 187 -7.41 -10.84 -3.64
C PRO A 187 -6.08 -10.08 -3.79
N VAL A 188 -6.11 -8.76 -3.67
CA VAL A 188 -4.93 -7.89 -3.83
C VAL A 188 -3.86 -8.16 -2.77
N ILE A 189 -4.26 -8.39 -1.52
CA ILE A 189 -3.33 -8.66 -0.41
C ILE A 189 -3.08 -10.15 -0.26
N ALA A 190 -4.14 -10.96 -0.26
CA ALA A 190 -4.05 -12.40 0.01
C ALA A 190 -3.24 -13.15 -1.05
N PHE A 191 -3.39 -12.77 -2.33
CA PHE A 191 -2.59 -13.35 -3.42
C PHE A 191 -1.10 -13.10 -3.20
N GLU A 192 -0.73 -11.83 -3.03
CA GLU A 192 0.66 -11.45 -2.82
C GLU A 192 1.27 -12.15 -1.59
N LEU A 193 0.57 -12.18 -0.45
CA LEU A 193 1.04 -12.88 0.76
C LEU A 193 1.20 -14.39 0.55
N ALA A 194 0.28 -15.03 -0.17
CA ALA A 194 0.31 -16.47 -0.36
C ALA A 194 1.48 -16.91 -1.25
N VAL A 195 1.84 -16.13 -2.28
CA VAL A 195 2.83 -16.55 -3.28
C VAL A 195 4.23 -15.96 -3.04
N GLY A 196 4.34 -14.73 -2.46
CA GLY A 196 5.65 -14.11 -2.28
C GLY A 196 5.69 -12.75 -1.60
N GLY A 197 4.79 -11.88 -1.90
CA GLY A 197 4.42 -10.55 -1.38
C GLY A 197 5.37 -9.72 -0.53
N THR A 198 6.56 -9.42 -1.01
CA THR A 198 7.51 -8.54 -0.31
C THR A 198 7.01 -7.08 -0.18
N ASP A 199 5.99 -6.69 -0.97
CA ASP A 199 5.42 -5.35 -0.99
C ASP A 199 4.42 -5.11 0.14
N VAL A 200 3.87 -6.18 0.70
CA VAL A 200 2.79 -6.12 1.69
C VAL A 200 3.18 -5.45 3.00
N PRO A 201 4.31 -5.77 3.66
CA PRO A 201 4.72 -5.08 4.87
C PRO A 201 5.11 -3.61 4.62
N VAL A 202 5.66 -3.30 3.45
CA VAL A 202 5.99 -1.91 3.04
C VAL A 202 4.72 -1.07 2.94
N LEU A 203 3.69 -1.57 2.25
CA LEU A 203 2.37 -0.91 2.21
C LEU A 203 1.80 -0.65 3.61
N ALA A 204 1.90 -1.63 4.50
CA ALA A 204 1.35 -1.51 5.86
C ALA A 204 2.05 -0.43 6.68
N LEU A 205 3.39 -0.36 6.61
CA LEU A 205 4.18 0.68 7.29
C LEU A 205 3.93 2.06 6.68
N MET A 206 3.77 2.14 5.36
CA MET A 206 3.38 3.38 4.67
C MET A 206 2.03 3.89 5.17
N CYS A 207 1.01 3.02 5.29
CA CYS A 207 -0.28 3.36 5.86
C CYS A 207 -0.16 3.79 7.34
N LEU A 208 0.66 3.10 8.14
CA LEU A 208 0.87 3.44 9.56
C LEU A 208 1.57 4.79 9.72
N GLY A 209 2.60 5.08 8.92
CA GLY A 209 3.26 6.37 8.93
C GLY A 209 2.31 7.52 8.62
N LEU A 210 1.47 7.35 7.57
CA LEU A 210 0.43 8.33 7.23
C LEU A 210 -0.65 8.44 8.32
N ALA A 211 -1.06 7.33 8.94
CA ALA A 211 -2.03 7.34 10.04
C ALA A 211 -1.53 8.11 11.27
N LEU A 212 -0.25 8.00 11.61
CA LEU A 212 0.39 8.75 12.70
C LEU A 212 0.39 10.26 12.44
N LEU A 213 0.38 10.67 11.17
CA LEU A 213 0.24 12.07 10.77
C LEU A 213 -1.24 12.51 10.74
N TRP A 214 -2.20 11.57 10.73
CA TRP A 214 -3.63 11.87 10.66
C TRP A 214 -4.22 12.17 12.04
N GLY A 215 -3.63 13.10 12.77
CA GLY A 215 -4.13 13.56 14.07
C GLY A 215 -5.47 14.30 13.96
N MET A 216 -6.28 14.27 15.03
CA MET A 216 -7.56 14.99 15.11
C MET A 216 -7.36 16.50 15.33
N SER A 217 -6.16 16.94 15.71
CA SER A 217 -5.74 18.34 15.84
C SER A 217 -4.25 18.46 15.54
N ARG A 218 -3.77 19.68 15.25
CA ARG A 218 -2.33 19.98 15.05
C ARG A 218 -1.42 19.49 16.19
N ARG A 219 -1.97 19.37 17.41
CA ARG A 219 -1.25 18.87 18.60
C ARG A 219 -1.21 17.33 18.66
N ALA A 220 -1.98 16.63 17.85
CA ALA A 220 -2.09 15.17 17.86
C ALA A 220 -1.25 14.48 16.77
N SER A 221 -0.61 15.22 15.85
CA SER A 221 0.35 14.62 14.92
C SER A 221 1.60 14.15 15.67
N ARG A 222 2.14 13.02 15.23
CA ARG A 222 3.29 12.38 15.85
C ARG A 222 4.46 12.32 14.88
N PRO A 223 5.09 13.48 14.54
CA PRO A 223 6.10 13.54 13.48
C PRO A 223 7.30 12.65 13.75
N VAL A 224 7.74 12.53 15.00
CA VAL A 224 8.86 11.66 15.39
C VAL A 224 8.53 10.18 15.13
N LEU A 225 7.36 9.71 15.58
CA LEU A 225 6.95 8.32 15.35
C LEU A 225 6.69 8.02 13.87
N ALA A 226 6.07 8.96 13.15
CA ALA A 226 5.86 8.82 11.71
C ALA A 226 7.19 8.78 10.96
N GLY A 227 8.15 9.63 11.35
CA GLY A 227 9.51 9.64 10.81
C GLY A 227 10.24 8.32 11.05
N LEU A 228 10.13 7.76 12.26
CA LEU A 228 10.70 6.45 12.58
C LEU A 228 10.08 5.34 11.71
N VAL A 229 8.74 5.27 11.66
CA VAL A 229 8.03 4.24 10.88
C VAL A 229 8.34 4.33 9.40
N LEU A 230 8.27 5.53 8.79
CA LEU A 230 8.57 5.70 7.36
C LEU A 230 10.08 5.59 7.07
N GLY A 231 10.95 5.88 8.02
CA GLY A 231 12.39 5.63 7.91
C GLY A 231 12.75 4.15 7.89
N VAL A 232 12.08 3.34 8.74
CA VAL A 232 12.17 1.87 8.71
C VAL A 232 11.64 1.34 7.37
N ASP A 233 10.49 1.82 6.93
CA ASP A 233 9.86 1.47 5.67
C ASP A 233 10.77 1.79 4.46
N ALA A 234 11.33 2.99 4.43
CA ALA A 234 12.29 3.44 3.42
C ALA A 234 13.59 2.64 3.42
N SER A 235 13.92 1.99 4.54
CA SER A 235 15.07 1.08 4.69
C SER A 235 14.75 -0.36 4.30
N MET A 236 13.49 -0.65 3.88
CA MET A 236 13.06 -1.94 3.32
C MET A 236 13.07 -1.92 1.79
N LYS A 237 12.51 -0.88 1.19
CA LYS A 237 12.32 -0.80 -0.27
C LYS A 237 12.19 0.64 -0.75
N ALA A 238 12.82 0.95 -1.91
CA ALA A 238 12.80 2.30 -2.49
C ALA A 238 11.37 2.79 -2.86
N THR A 239 10.41 1.89 -3.04
CA THR A 239 9.00 2.23 -3.27
C THR A 239 8.36 3.02 -2.13
N ALA A 240 8.94 3.00 -0.92
CA ALA A 240 8.50 3.80 0.22
C ALA A 240 8.99 5.27 0.18
N TRP A 241 10.04 5.59 -0.58
CA TRP A 241 10.64 6.92 -0.59
C TRP A 241 9.70 8.07 -0.97
N PRO A 242 8.77 7.91 -1.94
CA PRO A 242 7.80 8.95 -2.24
C PRO A 242 6.94 9.37 -1.04
N ALA A 243 6.64 8.43 -0.13
CA ALA A 243 5.88 8.73 1.08
C ALA A 243 6.63 9.67 2.03
N LEU A 244 7.97 9.54 2.14
CA LEU A 244 8.80 10.45 2.93
C LEU A 244 8.69 11.89 2.41
N VAL A 245 8.87 12.08 1.08
CA VAL A 245 8.82 13.41 0.45
C VAL A 245 7.46 14.08 0.68
N ILE A 246 6.38 13.33 0.45
CA ILE A 246 5.02 13.84 0.61
C ILE A 246 4.72 14.16 2.08
N ALA A 247 5.20 13.34 3.03
CA ALA A 247 5.03 13.58 4.46
C ALA A 247 5.77 14.85 4.93
N VAL A 248 6.99 15.08 4.44
CA VAL A 248 7.76 16.32 4.73
C VAL A 248 6.98 17.53 4.26
N VAL A 249 6.48 17.53 3.02
CA VAL A 249 5.71 18.67 2.46
C VAL A 249 4.42 18.89 3.24
N LEU A 250 3.68 17.81 3.56
CA LEU A 250 2.48 17.88 4.38
C LEU A 250 2.76 18.55 5.73
N LEU A 251 3.78 18.08 6.44
CA LEU A 251 4.14 18.59 7.78
C LEU A 251 4.62 20.04 7.71
N ALA A 252 5.45 20.38 6.73
CA ALA A 252 5.95 21.75 6.57
C ALA A 252 4.82 22.77 6.37
N VAL A 253 3.79 22.38 5.61
CA VAL A 253 2.65 23.26 5.28
C VAL A 253 1.62 23.30 6.40
N ARG A 254 1.33 22.13 7.01
CA ARG A 254 0.25 22.02 8.01
C ARG A 254 0.71 22.33 9.43
N ASP A 255 1.85 21.77 9.84
CA ASP A 255 2.32 21.76 11.23
C ASP A 255 3.57 22.64 11.43
N GLY A 256 4.15 23.14 10.35
CA GLY A 256 5.28 24.04 10.35
C GLY A 256 6.65 23.35 10.30
N ARG A 257 7.70 24.16 10.14
CA ARG A 257 9.08 23.69 9.92
C ARG A 257 9.59 22.75 11.02
N ARG A 258 9.25 23.03 12.29
CA ARG A 258 9.71 22.21 13.43
C ARG A 258 9.19 20.76 13.33
N ALA A 259 7.94 20.55 12.97
CA ALA A 259 7.39 19.21 12.78
C ALA A 259 8.04 18.50 11.59
N ALA A 260 8.23 19.20 10.48
CA ALA A 260 8.91 18.66 9.30
C ALA A 260 10.37 18.29 9.62
N THR A 261 11.12 19.13 10.35
CA THR A 261 12.51 18.81 10.74
C THR A 261 12.59 17.64 11.72
N GLN A 262 11.67 17.54 12.70
CA GLN A 262 11.62 16.38 13.59
C GLN A 262 11.36 15.09 12.83
N PHE A 263 10.40 15.09 11.91
CA PHE A 263 10.12 13.95 11.04
C PHE A 263 11.34 13.57 10.20
N THR A 264 11.92 14.53 9.49
CA THR A 264 13.06 14.30 8.60
C THR A 264 14.28 13.78 9.37
N ALA A 265 14.58 14.37 10.53
CA ALA A 265 15.69 13.95 11.37
C ALA A 265 15.53 12.52 11.88
N THR A 266 14.32 12.14 12.32
CA THR A 266 14.07 10.77 12.79
C THR A 266 14.05 9.76 11.66
N ALA A 267 13.49 10.09 10.49
CA ALA A 267 13.54 9.23 9.31
C ALA A 267 14.98 9.04 8.82
N ALA A 268 15.75 10.11 8.72
CA ALA A 268 17.17 10.06 8.34
C ALA A 268 18.00 9.26 9.35
N ALA A 269 17.78 9.45 10.66
CA ALA A 269 18.45 8.67 11.69
C ALA A 269 18.12 7.18 11.60
N ALA A 270 16.86 6.82 11.38
CA ALA A 270 16.46 5.43 11.15
C ALA A 270 17.16 4.84 9.93
N CYS A 271 17.16 5.54 8.79
CA CYS A 271 17.88 5.10 7.59
C CYS A 271 19.39 4.99 7.84
N ALA A 272 19.98 5.95 8.52
CA ALA A 272 21.43 5.93 8.85
C ALA A 272 21.81 4.74 9.72
N VAL A 273 20.99 4.41 10.72
CA VAL A 273 21.25 3.26 11.60
C VAL A 273 21.04 1.93 10.85
N LEU A 274 19.99 1.84 10.02
CA LEU A 274 19.57 0.57 9.41
C LEU A 274 20.30 0.26 8.09
N VAL A 275 20.66 1.28 7.31
CA VAL A 275 21.32 1.13 6.01
C VAL A 275 22.79 1.53 6.09
N GLY A 276 23.12 2.49 6.97
CA GLY A 276 24.45 3.07 7.11
C GLY A 276 25.58 2.07 7.30
N PRO A 277 25.50 1.09 8.18
CA PRO A 277 26.56 0.08 8.36
C PRO A 277 26.89 -0.67 7.06
N VAL A 278 25.85 -1.09 6.32
CA VAL A 278 26.06 -1.79 5.03
C VAL A 278 26.61 -0.83 3.97
N ALA A 279 26.11 0.42 3.94
CA ALA A 279 26.61 1.43 3.03
C ALA A 279 28.09 1.82 3.28
N ALA A 280 28.51 1.82 4.54
CA ALA A 280 29.89 2.15 4.91
C ALA A 280 30.88 1.01 4.59
N ILE A 281 30.46 -0.24 4.80
CA ILE A 281 31.35 -1.40 4.67
C ILE A 281 31.28 -2.01 3.25
N TRP A 282 30.09 -2.02 2.63
CA TRP A 282 29.83 -2.66 1.34
C TRP A 282 29.15 -1.75 0.32
N PRO A 283 29.65 -0.51 0.07
CA PRO A 283 28.97 0.49 -0.74
C PRO A 283 28.74 0.03 -2.19
N GLY A 284 29.71 -0.66 -2.80
CA GLY A 284 29.62 -1.19 -4.14
C GLY A 284 28.54 -2.27 -4.28
N ALA A 285 28.46 -3.21 -3.34
CA ALA A 285 27.45 -4.25 -3.35
C ALA A 285 26.05 -3.67 -3.14
N LEU A 286 25.89 -2.73 -2.19
CA LEU A 286 24.63 -2.02 -1.99
C LEU A 286 24.20 -1.28 -3.28
N ALA A 287 25.08 -0.49 -3.88
CA ALA A 287 24.74 0.31 -5.07
C ALA A 287 24.35 -0.56 -6.28
N VAL A 288 25.09 -1.66 -6.51
CA VAL A 288 24.77 -2.57 -7.63
C VAL A 288 23.42 -3.24 -7.45
N ASN A 289 23.10 -3.70 -6.24
CA ASN A 289 21.86 -4.40 -5.96
C ASN A 289 20.64 -3.48 -5.95
N THR A 290 20.75 -2.32 -5.27
CA THR A 290 19.58 -1.46 -4.98
C THR A 290 19.40 -0.29 -5.92
N ILE A 291 20.43 0.05 -6.73
CA ILE A 291 20.38 1.16 -7.69
C ILE A 291 20.59 0.62 -9.12
N SER A 292 21.73 0.00 -9.41
CA SER A 292 22.09 -0.36 -10.79
C SER A 292 21.13 -1.41 -11.35
N PHE A 293 20.81 -2.46 -10.59
CA PHE A 293 19.94 -3.52 -11.06
C PHE A 293 18.49 -3.05 -11.31
N PRO A 294 17.80 -2.31 -10.40
CA PRO A 294 16.46 -1.80 -10.68
C PRO A 294 16.40 -0.80 -11.84
N LEU A 295 17.48 -0.07 -12.10
CA LEU A 295 17.60 0.87 -13.24
C LEU A 295 17.97 0.16 -14.56
N GLY A 296 18.16 -1.18 -14.57
CA GLY A 296 18.54 -1.92 -15.77
C GLY A 296 19.97 -1.68 -16.24
N LEU A 297 20.86 -1.20 -15.36
CA LEU A 297 22.26 -0.92 -15.65
C LEU A 297 23.19 -2.12 -15.42
N THR A 298 22.61 -3.32 -15.21
CA THR A 298 23.33 -4.57 -15.05
C THR A 298 23.16 -5.48 -16.26
N ARG A 299 23.99 -6.54 -16.36
CA ARG A 299 23.87 -7.53 -17.45
C ARG A 299 22.59 -8.38 -17.36
N ALA A 300 22.06 -8.60 -16.17
CA ALA A 300 20.83 -9.35 -15.96
C ALA A 300 19.62 -8.43 -16.14
N ALA A 301 18.72 -8.80 -17.04
CA ALA A 301 17.44 -8.11 -17.21
C ALA A 301 16.54 -8.32 -15.98
N SER A 302 15.80 -7.30 -15.60
CA SER A 302 14.80 -7.39 -14.51
C SER A 302 13.70 -8.38 -14.91
N PRO A 303 13.27 -9.30 -14.00
CA PRO A 303 12.14 -10.18 -14.25
C PRO A 303 10.78 -9.48 -14.11
N ALA A 304 10.78 -8.18 -13.81
CA ALA A 304 9.58 -7.35 -13.71
C ALA A 304 9.14 -6.90 -15.11
N ALA A 305 8.38 -7.76 -15.82
CA ALA A 305 8.09 -7.65 -17.24
C ALA A 305 6.56 -7.71 -17.53
N SER A 306 5.73 -7.11 -16.68
CA SER A 306 4.29 -7.00 -16.99
C SER A 306 4.05 -6.03 -18.14
N PRO A 307 3.10 -6.30 -19.06
CA PRO A 307 2.83 -5.51 -20.26
C PRO A 307 2.13 -4.18 -19.92
N LEU A 308 2.79 -3.35 -19.13
CA LEU A 308 2.39 -1.98 -18.81
C LEU A 308 3.05 -0.98 -19.78
N PRO A 309 2.47 0.20 -20.01
CA PRO A 309 2.91 1.14 -21.02
C PRO A 309 4.42 1.42 -21.04
N GLY A 310 5.03 1.67 -19.88
CA GLY A 310 6.48 1.92 -19.78
C GLY A 310 7.32 0.71 -20.21
N HIS A 311 6.91 -0.50 -19.80
CA HIS A 311 7.60 -1.73 -20.19
C HIS A 311 7.44 -2.04 -21.67
N LEU A 312 6.22 -1.94 -22.20
CA LEU A 312 5.96 -2.14 -23.65
C LEU A 312 6.78 -1.18 -24.50
N LEU A 313 6.88 0.06 -24.08
CA LEU A 313 7.71 1.07 -24.77
C LEU A 313 9.20 0.72 -24.67
N ALA A 314 9.67 0.29 -23.49
CA ALA A 314 11.07 -0.10 -23.30
C ALA A 314 11.46 -1.34 -24.16
N GLN A 315 10.53 -2.24 -24.46
CA GLN A 315 10.77 -3.40 -25.33
C GLN A 315 10.97 -3.04 -26.80
N THR A 316 10.62 -1.84 -27.26
CA THR A 316 10.86 -1.41 -28.65
C THR A 316 12.33 -1.10 -28.96
N GLY A 317 13.24 -1.25 -28.00
CA GLY A 317 14.66 -1.06 -28.14
C GLY A 317 15.20 0.13 -27.31
N HIS A 318 16.45 0.50 -27.56
CA HIS A 318 17.16 1.53 -26.76
C HIS A 318 16.42 2.88 -26.74
N THR A 319 15.93 3.34 -27.87
CA THR A 319 15.16 4.61 -27.96
C THR A 319 13.86 4.52 -27.14
N GLY A 320 13.13 3.42 -27.24
CA GLY A 320 11.91 3.21 -26.45
C GLY A 320 12.20 3.17 -24.95
N HIS A 321 13.32 2.56 -24.54
CA HIS A 321 13.75 2.58 -23.14
C HIS A 321 14.02 4.01 -22.65
N LEU A 322 14.77 4.83 -23.41
CA LEU A 322 15.03 6.21 -23.07
C LEU A 322 13.74 7.05 -22.99
N ILE A 323 12.79 6.84 -23.89
CA ILE A 323 11.49 7.51 -23.85
C ILE A 323 10.71 7.10 -22.58
N ALA A 324 10.68 5.82 -22.23
CA ALA A 324 10.02 5.36 -20.99
C ALA A 324 10.62 5.99 -19.74
N VAL A 325 11.96 6.03 -19.65
CA VAL A 325 12.68 6.73 -18.55
C VAL A 325 12.37 8.22 -18.55
N GLY A 326 12.33 8.87 -19.72
CA GLY A 326 11.99 10.29 -19.86
C GLY A 326 10.56 10.60 -19.39
N LEU A 327 9.59 9.76 -19.77
CA LEU A 327 8.21 9.90 -19.31
C LEU A 327 8.07 9.68 -17.81
N LEU A 328 8.80 8.71 -17.25
CA LEU A 328 8.83 8.47 -15.80
C LEU A 328 9.43 9.67 -15.05
N ALA A 329 10.53 10.24 -15.55
CA ALA A 329 11.15 11.45 -14.99
C ALA A 329 10.19 12.65 -15.08
N LEU A 330 9.53 12.86 -16.22
CA LEU A 330 8.54 13.92 -16.40
C LEU A 330 7.36 13.76 -15.44
N ALA A 331 6.85 12.54 -15.23
CA ALA A 331 5.81 12.27 -14.23
C ALA A 331 6.30 12.62 -12.82
N GLY A 332 7.54 12.26 -12.47
CA GLY A 332 8.15 12.63 -11.20
C GLY A 332 8.24 14.15 -11.01
N VAL A 333 8.72 14.89 -12.02
CA VAL A 333 8.73 16.36 -12.01
C VAL A 333 7.31 16.93 -11.88
N GLY A 334 6.34 16.36 -12.59
CA GLY A 334 4.92 16.76 -12.49
C GLY A 334 4.37 16.61 -11.08
N ILE A 335 4.67 15.50 -10.39
CA ILE A 335 4.27 15.29 -8.99
C ILE A 335 4.96 16.29 -8.07
N LEU A 336 6.26 16.55 -8.25
CA LEU A 336 7.00 17.55 -7.47
C LEU A 336 6.44 18.95 -7.69
N ALA A 337 6.15 19.33 -8.93
CA ALA A 337 5.50 20.60 -9.26
C ALA A 337 4.12 20.70 -8.59
N TRP A 338 3.34 19.62 -8.61
CA TRP A 338 2.04 19.58 -7.92
C TRP A 338 2.18 19.76 -6.41
N LEU A 339 3.21 19.17 -5.79
CA LEU A 339 3.49 19.35 -4.37
C LEU A 339 3.87 20.79 -4.02
N VAL A 340 4.57 21.51 -4.93
CA VAL A 340 4.98 22.91 -4.73
C VAL A 340 3.83 23.88 -4.99
N VAL A 341 3.12 23.73 -6.13
CA VAL A 341 2.05 24.67 -6.55
C VAL A 341 0.80 24.51 -5.70
N ALA A 342 0.44 23.29 -5.35
CA ALA A 342 -0.74 22.96 -4.55
C ALA A 342 -0.41 21.93 -3.47
N PRO A 343 0.34 22.31 -2.42
CA PRO A 343 0.79 21.39 -1.40
C PRO A 343 -0.39 20.74 -0.63
N PRO A 344 -0.25 19.50 -0.17
CA PRO A 344 -1.29 18.85 0.62
C PRO A 344 -1.43 19.54 1.99
N ARG A 345 -2.67 19.78 2.40
CA ARG A 345 -2.99 20.41 3.69
C ARG A 345 -3.51 19.42 4.73
N ASP A 346 -3.83 18.22 4.30
CA ASP A 346 -4.32 17.12 5.14
C ASP A 346 -3.78 15.78 4.65
N VAL A 347 -3.89 14.75 5.47
CA VAL A 347 -3.41 13.41 5.15
C VAL A 347 -4.15 12.79 3.97
N PRO A 348 -5.48 12.93 3.83
CA PRO A 348 -6.17 12.49 2.64
C PRO A 348 -5.62 13.07 1.33
N ALA A 349 -5.36 14.37 1.30
CA ALA A 349 -4.78 15.01 0.12
C ALA A 349 -3.34 14.55 -0.15
N ALA A 350 -2.55 14.30 0.91
CA ALA A 350 -1.22 13.74 0.81
C ALA A 350 -1.24 12.29 0.27
N THR A 351 -2.12 11.46 0.84
CA THR A 351 -2.32 10.06 0.41
C THR A 351 -2.74 10.00 -1.05
N TRP A 352 -3.64 10.89 -1.49
CA TRP A 352 -4.07 10.94 -2.88
C TRP A 352 -2.93 11.26 -3.86
N ARG A 353 -2.03 12.19 -3.48
CA ARG A 353 -0.82 12.47 -4.28
C ARG A 353 0.11 11.27 -4.35
N LEU A 354 0.24 10.55 -3.24
CA LEU A 354 1.04 9.32 -3.20
C LEU A 354 0.44 8.24 -4.10
N ILE A 355 -0.89 8.03 -4.05
CA ILE A 355 -1.60 7.09 -4.93
C ILE A 355 -1.34 7.42 -6.40
N VAL A 356 -1.53 8.69 -6.79
CA VAL A 356 -1.31 9.12 -8.19
C VAL A 356 0.16 8.96 -8.58
N GLY A 357 1.08 9.39 -7.72
CA GLY A 357 2.53 9.28 -7.99
C GLY A 357 2.99 7.84 -8.18
N LEU A 358 2.58 6.92 -7.29
CA LEU A 358 2.90 5.50 -7.40
C LEU A 358 2.23 4.85 -8.62
N THR A 359 0.99 5.22 -8.94
CA THR A 359 0.30 4.75 -10.14
C THR A 359 1.07 5.12 -11.40
N LEU A 360 1.47 6.40 -11.52
CA LEU A 360 2.27 6.86 -12.65
C LEU A 360 3.64 6.17 -12.69
N MET A 361 4.30 6.04 -11.54
CA MET A 361 5.59 5.37 -11.43
C MET A 361 5.53 3.94 -11.95
N PHE A 362 4.56 3.13 -11.49
CA PHE A 362 4.46 1.74 -11.92
C PHE A 362 3.94 1.57 -13.35
N THR A 363 3.11 2.50 -13.83
CA THR A 363 2.62 2.48 -15.22
C THR A 363 3.71 2.82 -16.24
N LEU A 364 4.61 3.74 -15.89
CA LEU A 364 5.62 4.28 -16.81
C LEU A 364 7.00 3.66 -16.63
N ALA A 365 7.25 2.90 -15.56
CA ALA A 365 8.54 2.27 -15.31
C ALA A 365 8.90 1.25 -16.43
N PRO A 366 10.15 1.27 -16.94
CA PRO A 366 10.63 0.30 -17.94
C PRO A 366 10.58 -1.15 -17.46
N ALA A 367 10.79 -1.36 -16.16
CA ALA A 367 10.65 -2.66 -15.49
C ALA A 367 9.56 -2.54 -14.43
N THR A 368 8.46 -3.29 -14.60
CA THR A 368 7.27 -3.14 -13.77
C THR A 368 6.47 -4.45 -13.67
N ARG A 369 5.66 -4.58 -12.62
CA ARG A 369 4.75 -5.71 -12.39
C ARG A 369 3.36 -5.23 -12.02
N PHE A 370 2.33 -5.97 -12.42
CA PHE A 370 0.95 -5.73 -11.96
C PHE A 370 0.83 -5.78 -10.43
N GLY A 371 1.61 -6.64 -9.76
CA GLY A 371 1.64 -6.74 -8.30
C GLY A 371 1.96 -5.42 -7.59
N TYR A 372 2.71 -4.50 -8.23
CA TYR A 372 3.02 -3.19 -7.61
C TYR A 372 1.80 -2.29 -7.42
N PHE A 373 0.68 -2.56 -8.12
CA PHE A 373 -0.58 -1.83 -7.89
C PHE A 373 -1.22 -2.15 -6.53
N ILE A 374 -0.66 -3.06 -5.75
CA ILE A 374 -0.98 -3.25 -4.33
C ILE A 374 -0.81 -1.94 -3.53
N TYR A 375 0.21 -1.12 -3.86
CA TYR A 375 0.45 0.14 -3.17
C TYR A 375 -0.66 1.16 -3.39
N PRO A 376 -0.96 1.63 -4.63
CA PRO A 376 -2.04 2.57 -4.83
C PRO A 376 -3.41 1.99 -4.44
N GLY A 377 -3.66 0.71 -4.70
CA GLY A 377 -4.91 0.04 -4.32
C GLY A 377 -5.07 -0.09 -2.81
N GLY A 378 -4.02 -0.51 -2.10
CA GLY A 378 -4.03 -0.66 -0.64
C GLY A 378 -4.13 0.68 0.09
N LEU A 379 -3.40 1.71 -0.38
CA LEU A 379 -3.51 3.08 0.13
C LEU A 379 -4.92 3.65 -0.07
N LEU A 380 -5.53 3.41 -1.22
CA LEU A 380 -6.90 3.83 -1.49
C LEU A 380 -7.89 3.11 -0.56
N ALA A 381 -7.78 1.80 -0.42
CA ALA A 381 -8.64 1.01 0.47
C ALA A 381 -8.51 1.48 1.94
N TRP A 382 -7.26 1.66 2.42
CA TRP A 382 -7.00 2.22 3.75
C TRP A 382 -7.63 3.61 3.91
N LEU A 383 -7.44 4.51 2.95
CA LEU A 383 -7.97 5.87 2.99
C LEU A 383 -9.51 5.90 3.06
N LEU A 384 -10.17 5.05 2.27
CA LEU A 384 -11.64 4.96 2.25
C LEU A 384 -12.19 4.45 3.59
N VAL A 385 -11.60 3.39 4.14
CA VAL A 385 -12.01 2.84 5.44
C VAL A 385 -11.76 3.83 6.58
N ALA A 386 -10.59 4.47 6.59
CA ALA A 386 -10.23 5.45 7.60
C ALA A 386 -11.14 6.69 7.57
N ARG A 387 -11.60 7.12 6.38
CA ARG A 387 -12.56 8.21 6.24
C ARG A 387 -13.97 7.83 6.70
N ALA A 388 -14.45 6.64 6.32
CA ALA A 388 -15.79 6.18 6.69
C ALA A 388 -15.97 6.02 8.21
N GLY A 389 -14.89 5.76 8.96
CA GLY A 389 -14.89 5.64 10.41
C GLY A 389 -15.00 6.99 11.16
N ARG A 390 -14.76 8.11 10.50
CA ARG A 390 -14.79 9.44 11.15
C ARG A 390 -16.19 10.04 11.10
N PRO A 391 -16.72 10.58 12.23
CA PRO A 391 -18.02 11.22 12.23
C PRO A 391 -18.01 12.46 11.33
N ALA A 392 -19.05 12.61 10.50
CA ALA A 392 -19.22 13.68 9.50
C ALA A 392 -19.23 15.12 10.07
N GLY A 393 -19.19 15.30 11.41
CA GLY A 393 -19.27 16.60 12.09
C GLY A 393 -17.93 17.23 12.49
N ARG A 394 -16.79 16.60 12.18
CA ARG A 394 -15.47 17.17 12.46
C ARG A 394 -14.74 17.54 11.18
N ALA A 395 -15.37 18.34 10.32
CA ALA A 395 -14.62 19.15 9.38
C ALA A 395 -13.65 20.02 10.19
N GLU A 396 -12.35 19.95 9.90
CA GLU A 396 -11.38 20.89 10.50
C GLU A 396 -11.92 22.32 10.28
N PRO A 397 -11.99 23.14 11.34
CA PRO A 397 -12.36 24.53 11.14
C PRO A 397 -11.32 25.15 10.18
N VAL A 398 -11.77 25.55 9.02
CA VAL A 398 -10.97 26.37 8.11
C VAL A 398 -10.68 27.66 8.87
N GLN A 399 -9.46 27.78 9.41
CA GLN A 399 -9.02 29.05 9.98
C GLN A 399 -9.05 30.09 8.87
N PRO A 400 -9.74 31.22 9.04
CA PRO A 400 -9.57 32.34 8.15
C PRO A 400 -8.07 32.72 8.19
N ALA A 401 -7.48 32.85 7.00
CA ALA A 401 -6.11 33.34 6.87
C ALA A 401 -5.97 34.60 7.73
N ALA A 402 -4.96 34.61 8.61
CA ALA A 402 -4.65 35.79 9.42
C ALA A 402 -4.69 37.03 8.53
N ALA A 403 -5.50 37.98 8.88
CA ALA A 403 -5.58 39.24 8.18
C ALA A 403 -4.19 39.88 8.20
N VAL A 404 -3.59 39.99 7.02
CA VAL A 404 -2.47 40.89 6.81
C VAL A 404 -3.11 42.28 6.72
N ASP A 405 -2.93 43.04 7.75
CA ASP A 405 -3.28 44.46 7.77
C ASP A 405 -2.55 45.21 6.65
N GLY A 406 -3.27 46.00 5.92
CA GLY A 406 -2.79 47.14 5.13
C GLY A 406 -2.89 47.00 3.61
N GLY A 407 -3.85 47.69 3.00
CA GLY A 407 -3.73 48.24 1.65
C GLY A 407 -4.69 47.69 0.57
N ASP A 408 -5.60 48.55 0.15
CA ASP A 408 -6.34 48.61 -1.11
C ASP A 408 -7.47 47.59 -1.39
N ALA A 409 -8.69 47.99 -0.99
CA ALA A 409 -9.93 47.20 -1.03
C ALA A 409 -10.68 47.18 -2.37
N ARG A 410 -10.16 47.70 -3.48
CA ARG A 410 -10.95 47.81 -4.74
C ARG A 410 -10.52 46.95 -5.91
N SER A 411 -9.32 46.41 -5.93
CA SER A 411 -8.87 45.53 -7.03
C SER A 411 -9.04 44.02 -6.73
N GLY A 412 -9.37 43.64 -5.52
CA GLY A 412 -9.48 42.26 -5.04
C GLY A 412 -10.80 41.55 -5.34
N ALA A 413 -11.85 42.30 -5.60
CA ALA A 413 -13.22 41.70 -5.76
C ALA A 413 -13.41 40.99 -7.11
N VAL A 414 -12.91 41.53 -8.19
CA VAL A 414 -13.10 40.95 -9.54
C VAL A 414 -12.26 39.68 -9.74
N ARG A 415 -11.07 39.62 -9.18
CA ARG A 415 -10.22 38.41 -9.24
C ARG A 415 -10.72 37.24 -8.38
N ARG A 416 -11.56 37.49 -7.34
CA ARG A 416 -12.15 36.44 -6.50
C ARG A 416 -13.32 35.74 -7.19
N VAL A 417 -14.12 36.41 -7.98
CA VAL A 417 -15.30 35.84 -8.64
C VAL A 417 -14.89 34.88 -9.78
N VAL A 418 -13.88 35.23 -10.57
CA VAL A 418 -13.39 34.39 -11.68
C VAL A 418 -12.70 33.11 -11.14
N ARG A 419 -11.93 33.19 -10.07
CA ARG A 419 -11.28 32.02 -9.44
C ARG A 419 -12.25 31.11 -8.68
N ALA A 420 -13.38 31.62 -8.23
CA ALA A 420 -14.42 30.80 -7.56
C ALA A 420 -15.22 29.97 -8.57
N GLY A 421 -15.49 30.48 -9.76
CA GLY A 421 -16.22 29.77 -10.82
C GLY A 421 -15.44 28.59 -11.41
N GLU A 422 -14.15 28.76 -11.70
CA GLU A 422 -13.30 27.66 -12.21
C GLU A 422 -13.05 26.56 -11.19
N ARG A 423 -12.95 26.89 -9.89
CA ARG A 423 -12.81 25.91 -8.82
C ARG A 423 -14.07 25.11 -8.52
N ALA A 424 -15.25 25.69 -8.76
CA ALA A 424 -16.52 25.01 -8.54
C ALA A 424 -16.81 23.95 -9.60
N GLY A 425 -16.44 24.17 -10.87
CA GLY A 425 -16.67 23.20 -11.96
C GLY A 425 -15.81 21.95 -11.83
N VAL A 426 -14.51 22.08 -11.53
CA VAL A 426 -13.60 20.94 -11.35
C VAL A 426 -13.89 20.20 -10.05
N ALA A 427 -14.26 20.91 -8.98
CA ALA A 427 -14.63 20.30 -7.70
C ALA A 427 -15.96 19.52 -7.79
N ALA A 428 -16.91 19.95 -8.62
CA ALA A 428 -18.18 19.26 -8.81
C ALA A 428 -18.02 17.95 -9.60
N ASP A 429 -17.19 17.92 -10.65
CA ASP A 429 -16.96 16.69 -11.43
C ASP A 429 -16.14 15.65 -10.65
N VAL A 430 -15.13 16.08 -9.89
CA VAL A 430 -14.37 15.21 -8.98
C VAL A 430 -15.25 14.71 -7.82
N ARG A 431 -16.14 15.56 -7.29
CA ARG A 431 -17.07 15.18 -6.25
C ARG A 431 -18.10 14.16 -6.74
N ALA A 432 -18.67 14.34 -7.92
CA ALA A 432 -19.62 13.38 -8.52
C ALA A 432 -18.96 12.00 -8.76
N ARG A 433 -17.70 11.95 -9.17
CA ARG A 433 -16.96 10.70 -9.37
C ARG A 433 -16.50 10.06 -8.07
N VAL A 434 -16.21 10.86 -7.04
CA VAL A 434 -15.87 10.38 -5.68
C VAL A 434 -17.14 9.94 -4.95
N ASP A 435 -18.26 10.64 -5.10
CA ASP A 435 -19.54 10.25 -4.49
C ASP A 435 -20.09 8.95 -5.11
N ALA A 436 -19.84 8.70 -6.39
CA ALA A 436 -20.11 7.40 -7.02
C ALA A 436 -19.22 6.26 -6.45
N ALA A 437 -17.95 6.55 -6.12
CA ALA A 437 -17.03 5.61 -5.47
C ALA A 437 -17.31 5.48 -3.95
N VAL A 438 -17.77 6.55 -3.29
CA VAL A 438 -18.14 6.60 -1.87
C VAL A 438 -19.49 5.95 -1.62
N GLY A 439 -20.41 5.94 -2.60
CA GLY A 439 -21.64 5.13 -2.53
C GLY A 439 -21.35 3.66 -2.23
N LEU A 440 -20.21 3.13 -2.69
CA LEU A 440 -19.73 1.79 -2.35
C LEU A 440 -19.26 1.71 -0.88
N ALA A 441 -18.63 2.74 -0.33
CA ALA A 441 -18.15 2.80 1.04
C ALA A 441 -19.29 3.07 2.05
N ASP A 442 -20.28 3.87 1.70
CA ASP A 442 -21.50 4.07 2.51
C ASP A 442 -22.40 2.84 2.56
N VAL A 443 -22.41 2.03 1.50
CA VAL A 443 -23.01 0.69 1.52
C VAL A 443 -22.35 -0.19 2.58
N ILE A 444 -21.04 -0.10 2.76
CA ILE A 444 -20.27 -0.89 3.72
C ILE A 444 -20.34 -0.27 5.14
N GLY A 445 -20.32 1.06 5.26
CA GLY A 445 -20.36 1.78 6.55
C GLY A 445 -21.73 1.81 7.26
N GLY A 446 -22.81 1.72 6.51
CA GLY A 446 -24.18 1.72 7.05
C GLY A 446 -24.60 0.46 7.82
N LEU A 447 -23.80 -0.62 7.79
CA LEU A 447 -24.06 -1.88 8.53
C LEU A 447 -24.06 -1.72 10.06
N ARG A 448 -23.68 -0.56 10.60
CA ARG A 448 -23.35 -0.41 12.02
C ARG A 448 -24.31 0.39 12.89
N ARG A 449 -25.15 1.25 12.36
CA ARG A 449 -25.92 2.19 13.22
C ARG A 449 -27.08 1.58 14.01
N ARG A 450 -27.35 0.26 13.93
CA ARG A 450 -28.55 -0.37 14.54
C ARG A 450 -28.35 -1.52 15.53
N GLY A 451 -27.11 -1.81 15.92
CA GLY A 451 -26.86 -2.81 16.98
C GLY A 451 -26.96 -2.29 18.42
N ARG A 452 -27.31 -1.01 18.63
CA ARG A 452 -27.18 -0.39 19.96
C ARG A 452 -28.47 0.08 20.66
N THR A 453 -29.64 -0.18 20.07
CA THR A 453 -30.92 0.11 20.76
C THR A 453 -31.74 -1.18 20.92
N GLY A 454 -31.37 -1.99 21.90
CA GLY A 454 -32.09 -3.21 22.21
C GLY A 454 -31.54 -3.94 23.41
N ARG A 455 -31.33 -3.26 24.53
CA ARG A 455 -31.33 -3.84 25.90
C ARG A 455 -31.72 -2.74 26.87
N ARG A 456 -32.98 -2.67 27.14
CA ARG A 456 -33.60 -2.45 28.46
C ARG A 456 -34.79 -3.38 28.52
#